data_500462f4f3d1659cfd143c4ac2e128f9
#
_entry.id   500462f4f3d1659cfd143c4ac2e128f9
#
_cell.length_a   1.000
_cell.length_b   1.000
_cell.length_c   1.000
_cell.angle_alpha   90.00
_cell.angle_beta   90.00
_cell.angle_gamma   90.00
#
_symmetry.space_group_name_H-M   'P 1'
#
loop_
_entity.id
_entity.type
_entity.pdbx_description
1 polymer ?
#
loop_
_entity_poly.entity_id
_entity_poly.type
_entity_poly.pdbx_seq_one_letter_code
_entity_poly.pdbx_strand_id
1 'polypeptide(L)'
;MHEPRQIKRAPRVASHLRATLIDSNGRELPGIVTDISKNGFRVKVDEALMIGECVQVRVDRYGDFPAQIRWALDHEAGGVFLTPIDLD
;
A
#
# COMPACT_ATOMS: atom_id res chain seq x y z
N MET A 1 -5.11 17.40 -27.82
CA MET A 1 -4.65 17.19 -27.35
C MET A 1 -4.24 16.28 -26.77
N HIS A 2 -4.02 15.95 -26.45
CA HIS A 2 -3.57 15.23 -25.94
C HIS A 2 -3.03 15.02 -25.05
N GLU A 3 -2.94 14.60 -24.58
CA GLU A 3 -2.45 14.39 -23.76
C GLU A 3 -1.54 13.91 -23.46
N PRO A 4 -1.36 14.14 -23.06
CA PRO A 4 -0.23 13.65 -22.73
C PRO A 4 0.10 12.53 -22.00
N ARG A 5 0.03 12.01 -22.07
CA ARG A 5 0.34 11.27 -21.48
C ARG A 5 0.93 10.47 -21.41
N GLN A 6 1.15 10.53 -21.75
CA GLN A 6 1.76 9.64 -21.78
C GLN A 6 2.77 9.27 -20.91
N ILE A 7 2.79 9.28 -19.90
CA ILE A 7 3.78 8.95 -18.94
C ILE A 7 3.92 7.46 -18.79
N LYS A 8 5.12 6.99 -18.82
CA LYS A 8 5.38 5.58 -18.78
C LYS A 8 5.73 5.14 -17.39
N ARG A 9 4.77 4.98 -16.54
CA ARG A 9 5.02 4.47 -15.21
C ARG A 9 4.13 3.26 -14.97
N ALA A 10 4.44 2.50 -13.93
CA ALA A 10 3.63 1.35 -13.59
C ALA A 10 2.19 1.77 -13.38
N PRO A 11 1.24 0.95 -13.78
CA PRO A 11 -0.16 1.26 -13.53
C PRO A 11 -0.40 1.53 -12.05
N ARG A 12 -1.22 2.50 -11.80
CA ARG A 12 -1.58 2.89 -10.46
C ARG A 12 -3.08 2.97 -10.39
N VAL A 13 -3.64 2.32 -9.38
CA VAL A 13 -5.08 2.29 -9.21
C VAL A 13 -5.41 3.16 -8.02
N ALA A 14 -6.09 4.27 -8.28
CA ALA A 14 -6.66 5.08 -7.21
C ALA A 14 -7.85 4.32 -6.69
N SER A 15 -7.91 4.08 -5.39
CA SER A 15 -8.89 3.17 -4.87
C SER A 15 -9.22 3.47 -3.42
N HIS A 16 -10.19 2.74 -2.92
CA HIS A 16 -10.53 2.72 -1.51
C HIS A 16 -10.75 1.28 -1.14
N LEU A 17 -9.66 0.53 -1.11
CA LEU A 17 -9.73 -0.89 -0.84
C LEU A 17 -9.51 -1.13 0.65
N ARG A 18 -10.39 -1.90 1.24
CA ARG A 18 -10.19 -2.28 2.62
C ARG A 18 -8.98 -3.17 2.73
N ALA A 19 -8.19 -2.92 3.76
CA ALA A 19 -7.00 -3.70 3.98
C ALA A 19 -6.73 -3.81 5.46
N THR A 20 -5.92 -4.77 5.83
CA THR A 20 -5.44 -4.94 7.18
C THR A 20 -3.93 -4.99 7.11
N LEU A 21 -3.29 -4.15 7.90
CA LEU A 21 -1.85 -4.19 8.02
C LEU A 21 -1.51 -5.01 9.24
N ILE A 22 -0.66 -6.00 9.06
CA ILE A 22 -0.25 -6.87 10.15
C ILE A 22 1.22 -6.58 10.40
N ASP A 23 1.52 -6.06 11.58
CA ASP A 23 2.89 -5.67 11.89
C ASP A 23 3.71 -6.88 12.32
N SER A 24 4.99 -6.64 12.63
CA SER A 24 5.91 -7.73 12.96
C SER A 24 5.55 -8.43 14.27
N ASN A 25 4.70 -7.82 15.07
CA ASN A 25 4.22 -8.43 16.32
C ASN A 25 2.89 -9.16 16.14
N GLY A 26 2.38 -9.20 14.92
CA GLY A 26 1.11 -9.84 14.65
C GLY A 26 -0.10 -8.98 14.92
N ARG A 27 0.11 -7.71 15.23
CA ARG A 27 -0.97 -6.80 15.51
C ARG A 27 -1.63 -6.38 14.21
N GLU A 28 -2.95 -6.37 14.19
CA GLU A 28 -3.73 -6.07 12.99
C GLU A 28 -4.29 -4.66 13.08
N LEU A 29 -4.02 -3.88 12.06
CA LEU A 29 -4.46 -2.50 11.97
C LEU A 29 -5.34 -2.35 10.74
N PRO A 30 -6.61 -2.01 10.92
CA PRO A 30 -7.47 -1.78 9.77
C PRO A 30 -7.03 -0.52 9.02
N GLY A 31 -7.15 -0.55 7.71
CA GLY A 31 -6.78 0.58 6.89
C GLY A 31 -7.51 0.58 5.57
N ILE A 32 -7.33 1.67 4.86
CA ILE A 32 -7.90 1.83 3.52
C ILE A 32 -6.75 2.13 2.58
N VAL A 33 -6.56 1.25 1.60
CA VAL A 33 -5.56 1.47 0.57
C VAL A 33 -6.15 2.46 -0.43
N THR A 34 -5.55 3.63 -0.51
CA THR A 34 -6.04 4.69 -1.37
C THR A 34 -5.30 4.74 -2.70
N ASP A 35 -4.21 4.03 -2.79
CA ASP A 35 -3.40 4.04 -3.99
C ASP A 35 -2.57 2.77 -4.00
N ILE A 36 -2.51 2.10 -5.13
CA ILE A 36 -1.77 0.85 -5.22
C ILE A 36 -1.19 0.73 -6.62
N SER A 37 0.03 0.22 -6.68
CA SER A 37 0.68 -0.07 -7.94
C SER A 37 1.42 -1.39 -7.78
N LYS A 38 2.06 -1.81 -8.82
CA LYS A 38 2.81 -3.05 -8.82
C LYS A 38 3.85 -3.09 -7.71
N ASN A 39 4.45 -1.95 -7.40
CA ASN A 39 5.59 -1.90 -6.48
C ASN A 39 5.28 -1.24 -5.15
N GLY A 40 4.17 -0.54 -5.02
CA GLY A 40 3.95 0.21 -3.80
C GLY A 40 2.50 0.55 -3.55
N PHE A 41 2.28 1.21 -2.43
CA PHE A 41 0.91 1.52 -2.01
C PHE A 41 0.91 2.74 -1.09
N ARG A 42 -0.29 3.30 -0.94
CA ARG A 42 -0.58 4.31 0.08
C ARG A 42 -1.80 3.84 0.84
N VAL A 43 -1.75 3.99 2.15
CA VAL A 43 -2.81 3.49 3.01
C VAL A 43 -3.13 4.52 4.08
N LYS A 44 -4.41 4.64 4.42
CA LYS A 44 -4.86 5.43 5.55
C LYS A 44 -5.08 4.49 6.72
N VAL A 45 -4.48 4.81 7.85
CA VAL A 45 -4.59 4.03 9.08
C VAL A 45 -4.75 4.99 10.24
N ASP A 46 -5.32 4.51 11.32
CA ASP A 46 -5.53 5.36 12.50
C ASP A 46 -4.35 5.37 13.45
N GLU A 47 -3.38 4.51 13.22
CA GLU A 47 -2.24 4.41 14.13
C GLU A 47 -0.95 4.66 13.39
N ALA A 48 0.01 5.16 14.13
CA ALA A 48 1.32 5.45 13.55
C ALA A 48 2.05 4.16 13.20
N LEU A 49 2.68 4.17 12.04
CA LEU A 49 3.53 3.08 11.60
C LEU A 49 4.96 3.59 11.58
N MET A 50 5.89 2.69 11.76
CA MET A 50 7.30 3.05 11.80
C MET A 50 7.91 2.89 10.42
N ILE A 51 8.65 3.91 10.00
CA ILE A 51 9.38 3.84 8.75
C ILE A 51 10.41 2.73 8.83
N GLY A 52 10.45 1.89 7.80
CA GLY A 52 11.34 0.75 7.76
C GLY A 52 10.72 -0.54 8.27
N GLU A 53 9.57 -0.44 8.90
CA GLU A 53 8.91 -1.62 9.45
C GLU A 53 8.38 -2.51 8.33
N CYS A 54 8.55 -3.81 8.50
CA CYS A 54 8.00 -4.78 7.56
C CYS A 54 6.63 -5.21 8.05
N VAL A 55 5.68 -5.20 7.15
CA VAL A 55 4.30 -5.54 7.47
C VAL A 55 3.74 -6.45 6.40
N GLN A 56 2.64 -7.12 6.72
CA GLN A 56 1.84 -7.80 5.72
C GLN A 56 0.68 -6.88 5.39
N VAL A 57 0.45 -6.64 4.12
CA VAL A 57 -0.70 -5.87 3.67
C VAL A 57 -1.71 -6.87 3.14
N ARG A 58 -2.78 -7.06 3.90
CA ARG A 58 -3.86 -7.95 3.49
C ARG A 58 -4.95 -7.11 2.84
N VAL A 59 -5.09 -7.24 1.54
CA VAL A 59 -6.07 -6.47 0.79
C VAL A 59 -7.24 -7.36 0.46
N ASP A 60 -8.44 -6.93 0.83
CA ASP A 60 -9.65 -7.70 0.56
C ASP A 60 -9.70 -8.07 -0.92
N ARG A 61 -9.92 -9.35 -1.20
CA ARG A 61 -10.04 -9.90 -2.54
C ARG A 61 -8.73 -10.11 -3.27
N TYR A 62 -7.64 -9.51 -2.79
CA TYR A 62 -6.36 -9.60 -3.51
C TYR A 62 -5.34 -10.45 -2.79
N GLY A 63 -5.47 -10.60 -1.47
CA GLY A 63 -4.58 -11.46 -0.72
C GLY A 63 -3.61 -10.69 0.15
N ASP A 64 -2.59 -11.38 0.61
CA ASP A 64 -1.60 -10.86 1.54
C ASP A 64 -0.30 -10.59 0.81
N PHE A 65 0.27 -9.43 1.05
CA PHE A 65 1.50 -9.03 0.37
C PHE A 65 2.50 -8.49 1.38
N PRO A 66 3.71 -9.05 1.42
CA PRO A 66 4.73 -8.50 2.31
C PRO A 66 5.20 -7.15 1.79
N ALA A 67 5.40 -6.21 2.71
CA ALA A 67 5.73 -4.86 2.34
C ALA A 67 6.61 -4.22 3.41
N GLN A 68 7.19 -3.08 3.06
CA GLN A 68 7.96 -2.29 4.00
C GLN A 68 7.48 -0.86 3.95
N ILE A 69 7.29 -0.27 5.12
CA ILE A 69 6.85 1.11 5.23
C ILE A 69 8.02 2.03 4.91
N ARG A 70 7.80 2.95 3.99
CA ARG A 70 8.85 3.87 3.56
C ARG A 70 8.60 5.29 4.03
N TRP A 71 7.36 5.64 4.33
CA TRP A 71 7.05 6.94 4.91
C TRP A 71 5.75 6.81 5.71
N ALA A 72 5.61 7.69 6.68
CA ALA A 72 4.40 7.73 7.51
C ALA A 72 4.21 9.16 7.95
N LEU A 73 2.97 9.65 7.88
CA LEU A 73 2.64 11.02 8.24
C LEU A 73 1.20 11.05 8.70
N ASP A 74 1.01 11.45 9.96
CA ASP A 74 -0.33 11.52 10.55
C ASP A 74 -1.05 10.19 10.45
N HIS A 75 -2.13 10.15 9.69
CA HIS A 75 -2.95 8.95 9.56
C HIS A 75 -2.76 8.29 8.21
N GLU A 76 -1.61 8.49 7.60
CA GLU A 76 -1.35 7.98 6.28
C GLU A 76 0.06 7.40 6.23
N ALA A 77 0.24 6.37 5.44
CA ALA A 77 1.55 5.77 5.26
C ALA A 77 1.66 5.23 3.86
N GLY A 78 2.88 5.07 3.42
CA GLY A 78 3.15 4.47 2.14
C GLY A 78 4.34 3.54 2.24
N GLY A 79 4.39 2.62 1.32
CA GLY A 79 5.47 1.67 1.31
C GLY A 79 5.64 0.99 -0.01
N VAL A 80 6.53 0.02 -0.01
CA VAL A 80 6.83 -0.76 -1.20
C VAL A 80 6.54 -2.22 -0.90
N PHE A 81 6.10 -2.94 -1.91
CA PHE A 81 5.94 -4.38 -1.78
C PHE A 81 7.32 -5.03 -1.93
N LEU A 82 7.58 -6.01 -1.09
CA LEU A 82 8.85 -6.71 -1.15
C LEU A 82 8.93 -7.62 -2.36
N THR A 83 7.77 -8.00 -2.88
CA THR A 83 7.67 -8.74 -4.12
C THR A 83 6.65 -8.01 -4.99
N PRO A 84 6.95 -7.71 -6.25
CA PRO A 84 5.97 -7.03 -7.09
C PRO A 84 4.67 -7.82 -7.15
N ILE A 85 3.55 -7.11 -7.11
CA ILE A 85 2.25 -7.76 -7.16
C ILE A 85 1.68 -7.64 -8.57
N ASP A 86 0.76 -8.53 -8.85
CA ASP A 86 0.09 -8.56 -10.15
C ASP A 86 -1.27 -7.90 -9.98
N LEU A 87 -1.47 -6.82 -10.71
CA LEU A 87 -2.71 -6.06 -10.63
C LEU A 87 -3.68 -6.36 -11.77
N ASP A 88 -3.35 -7.29 -12.61
CA ASP A 88 -4.22 -7.61 -13.75
C ASP A 88 -5.42 -8.49 -13.34
#